data_210ccde90aa3f03f441c67de20729b57
#
_entry.id   210ccde90aa3f03f441c67de20729b57
#
_cell.length_a   1.000
_cell.length_b   1.000
_cell.length_c   1.000
_cell.angle_alpha   90.00
_cell.angle_beta   90.00
_cell.angle_gamma   90.00
#
_symmetry.space_group_name_H-M   'P 1'
#
loop_
_entity.id
_entity.type
_entity.pdbx_description
1 polymer ?
#
loop_
_entity_poly.entity_id
_entity_poly.type
_entity_poly.pdbx_seq_one_letter_code
_entity_poly.pdbx_strand_id
1 'polypeptide(L)'
;VPHICFIIRFTIRFTIRSTIGGKMIQIEHLYKTYSSGKTKHEALKDINLTIESGEVFGILGSSGAGKSSLVRCINLLERPTSGKVVIDGKDITDAKNRDLSNIRSNIGMIFQNFSLFQQRTVLQNVTFPLELNHTNKNEREERAKYLLDLVGLKDLANRYPIQLSGGQQQRVAIARALANNPSIMLCDEATSALDSTTTAQILDLLRRINRDLNVTLVIITHSLAVARNICDRVAMIDGGKIVEIGDTSTLFKNPQSNILKTLIANENVENHRDNSKNISNNTNNSDNIENSKNSEVK
;
A
#
# COMPACT_ATOMS: atom_id res chain seq x y z
N VAL A 1 34.39 6.68 -5.71
CA VAL A 1 34.50 6.99 -4.27
C VAL A 1 33.24 7.71 -3.73
N PRO A 2 32.54 8.65 -4.43
CA PRO A 2 31.31 9.27 -3.92
C PRO A 2 30.15 8.30 -3.67
N HIS A 3 29.97 7.29 -4.52
CA HIS A 3 28.92 6.29 -4.39
C HIS A 3 29.00 5.45 -3.11
N ILE A 4 30.22 5.12 -2.67
CA ILE A 4 30.44 4.31 -1.45
C ILE A 4 30.08 5.13 -0.20
N CYS A 5 30.40 6.41 -0.15
CA CYS A 5 30.11 7.30 0.97
C CYS A 5 28.60 7.58 1.11
N PHE A 6 27.86 7.66 0.01
CA PHE A 6 26.41 7.81 0.00
C PHE A 6 25.71 6.54 0.49
N ILE A 7 26.12 5.38 -0.01
CA ILE A 7 25.61 4.08 0.44
C ILE A 7 25.90 3.87 1.93
N ILE A 8 27.11 4.16 2.40
CA ILE A 8 27.49 4.00 3.81
C ILE A 8 26.72 4.94 4.73
N ARG A 9 26.56 6.23 4.40
CA ARG A 9 25.72 7.17 5.17
C ARG A 9 24.27 6.74 5.22
N PHE A 10 23.79 6.18 4.12
CA PHE A 10 22.44 5.70 3.97
C PHE A 10 22.20 4.41 4.78
N THR A 11 23.12 3.44 4.67
CA THR A 11 23.09 2.15 5.39
C THR A 11 23.24 2.35 6.91
N ILE A 12 24.14 3.22 7.37
CA ILE A 12 24.36 3.48 8.82
C ILE A 12 23.09 4.09 9.46
N ARG A 13 22.39 5.01 8.80
CA ARG A 13 21.14 5.57 9.32
C ARG A 13 20.01 4.53 9.38
N PHE A 14 20.06 3.52 8.52
CA PHE A 14 19.13 2.39 8.49
C PHE A 14 19.45 1.34 9.57
N THR A 15 20.72 0.98 9.74
CA THR A 15 21.16 -0.08 10.65
C THR A 15 20.94 0.28 12.12
N ILE A 16 20.99 1.56 12.50
CA ILE A 16 20.77 2.00 13.89
C ILE A 16 19.28 1.93 14.30
N ARG A 17 18.33 1.95 13.33
CA ARG A 17 16.88 1.83 13.63
C ARG A 17 16.39 0.39 13.81
N SER A 18 17.14 -0.61 13.37
CA SER A 18 16.67 -2.01 13.27
C SER A 18 16.93 -2.88 14.49
N THR A 19 17.31 -2.34 15.65
CA THR A 19 17.80 -3.17 16.76
C THR A 19 16.78 -3.43 17.88
N ILE A 20 15.58 -2.86 17.83
CA ILE A 20 14.55 -3.13 18.86
C ILE A 20 13.21 -3.30 18.14
N GLY A 21 12.67 -4.51 18.12
CA GLY A 21 11.28 -4.78 17.77
C GLY A 21 10.36 -3.96 18.68
N GLY A 22 9.90 -2.81 18.19
CA GLY A 22 9.09 -1.85 18.92
C GLY A 22 7.83 -1.48 18.14
N LYS A 23 6.86 -0.97 18.85
CA LYS A 23 5.61 -0.50 18.29
C LYS A 23 5.86 0.70 17.38
N MET A 24 5.64 0.55 16.07
CA MET A 24 5.83 1.62 15.10
C MET A 24 4.63 2.57 15.05
N ILE A 25 3.41 2.02 15.05
CA ILE A 25 2.17 2.79 15.06
C ILE A 25 1.29 2.29 16.19
N GLN A 26 0.82 3.19 17.06
CA GLN A 26 -0.19 2.90 18.06
C GLN A 26 -1.34 3.88 17.91
N ILE A 27 -2.53 3.35 17.94
CA ILE A 27 -3.78 4.10 17.87
C ILE A 27 -4.57 3.74 19.11
N GLU A 28 -4.97 4.78 19.86
CA GLU A 28 -5.65 4.64 21.14
C GLU A 28 -6.96 5.39 21.12
N HIS A 29 -8.06 4.67 21.28
CA HIS A 29 -9.43 5.20 21.37
C HIS A 29 -9.75 6.25 20.29
N LEU A 30 -9.37 5.94 19.02
CA LEU A 30 -9.49 6.88 17.91
C LEU A 30 -10.93 6.96 17.41
N TYR A 31 -11.45 8.17 17.37
CA TYR A 31 -12.74 8.50 16.74
C TYR A 31 -12.55 9.48 15.60
N LYS A 32 -13.33 9.33 14.54
CA LYS A 32 -13.42 10.31 13.46
C LYS A 32 -14.87 10.52 13.04
N THR A 33 -15.34 11.74 13.21
CA THR A 33 -16.67 12.16 12.77
C THR A 33 -16.52 13.26 11.71
N TYR A 34 -17.18 13.08 10.58
CA TYR A 34 -17.35 14.10 9.55
C TYR A 34 -18.68 14.82 9.77
N SER A 35 -18.69 16.16 9.65
CA SER A 35 -19.89 16.97 9.77
C SER A 35 -20.16 17.70 8.46
N SER A 36 -21.35 17.53 7.90
CA SER A 36 -21.82 18.26 6.72
C SER A 36 -23.18 18.88 7.04
N GLY A 37 -23.18 20.17 7.36
CA GLY A 37 -24.37 20.87 7.85
C GLY A 37 -24.90 20.24 9.15
N LYS A 38 -26.14 19.75 9.13
CA LYS A 38 -26.78 19.08 10.30
C LYS A 38 -26.47 17.60 10.40
N THR A 39 -25.90 16.98 9.36
CA THR A 39 -25.62 15.54 9.31
C THR A 39 -24.23 15.27 9.88
N LYS A 40 -24.14 14.32 10.82
CA LYS A 40 -22.89 13.81 11.36
C LYS A 40 -22.73 12.36 10.92
N HIS A 41 -21.56 12.03 10.38
CA HIS A 41 -21.19 10.65 10.01
C HIS A 41 -19.95 10.24 10.81
N GLU A 42 -20.13 9.25 11.66
CA GLU A 42 -19.08 8.66 12.48
C GLU A 42 -18.35 7.57 11.66
N ALA A 43 -17.23 7.95 11.05
CA ALA A 43 -16.46 7.07 10.18
C ALA A 43 -15.53 6.12 10.94
N LEU A 44 -15.07 6.51 12.15
CA LEU A 44 -14.25 5.66 13.02
C LEU A 44 -14.79 5.77 14.46
N LYS A 45 -14.86 4.61 15.13
CA LYS A 45 -15.49 4.44 16.44
C LYS A 45 -14.61 3.58 17.31
N ASP A 46 -13.92 4.19 18.26
CA ASP A 46 -13.08 3.51 19.25
C ASP A 46 -12.05 2.56 18.62
N ILE A 47 -11.29 3.06 17.64
CA ILE A 47 -10.23 2.28 17.03
C ILE A 47 -9.04 2.18 17.98
N ASN A 48 -8.66 0.93 18.29
CA ASN A 48 -7.47 0.56 19.05
C ASN A 48 -6.64 -0.38 18.20
N LEU A 49 -5.38 0.00 17.88
CA LEU A 49 -4.52 -0.73 16.94
C LEU A 49 -3.06 -0.54 17.27
N THR A 50 -2.28 -1.61 17.17
CA THR A 50 -0.81 -1.56 17.23
C THR A 50 -0.23 -2.27 16.02
N ILE A 51 0.72 -1.60 15.34
CA ILE A 51 1.50 -2.14 14.22
C ILE A 51 2.98 -2.09 14.62
N GLU A 52 3.66 -3.22 14.46
CA GLU A 52 5.05 -3.37 14.84
C GLU A 52 6.00 -2.81 13.77
N SER A 53 7.25 -2.51 14.16
CA SER A 53 8.27 -2.02 13.23
C SER A 53 8.67 -3.12 12.24
N GLY A 54 8.70 -2.79 10.93
CA GLY A 54 9.04 -3.72 9.86
C GLY A 54 7.92 -4.70 9.49
N GLU A 55 6.76 -4.61 10.13
CA GLU A 55 5.58 -5.44 9.82
C GLU A 55 4.92 -5.04 8.51
N VAL A 56 4.35 -6.01 7.79
CA VAL A 56 3.38 -5.77 6.72
C VAL A 56 1.99 -6.00 7.27
N PHE A 57 1.30 -4.92 7.60
CA PHE A 57 -0.01 -4.94 8.24
C PHE A 57 -1.13 -4.62 7.27
N GLY A 58 -2.15 -5.48 7.22
CA GLY A 58 -3.33 -5.33 6.36
C GLY A 58 -4.51 -4.67 7.10
N ILE A 59 -5.20 -3.75 6.42
CA ILE A 59 -6.48 -3.19 6.86
C ILE A 59 -7.54 -3.59 5.84
N LEU A 60 -8.40 -4.51 6.24
CA LEU A 60 -9.45 -5.11 5.42
C LEU A 60 -10.82 -4.58 5.79
N GLY A 61 -11.74 -4.59 4.85
CA GLY A 61 -13.14 -4.24 5.08
C GLY A 61 -13.85 -3.84 3.79
N SER A 62 -15.18 -3.78 3.83
CA SER A 62 -16.03 -3.35 2.72
C SER A 62 -15.79 -1.88 2.34
N SER A 63 -16.31 -1.47 1.18
CA SER A 63 -16.33 -0.05 0.81
C SER A 63 -17.11 0.75 1.87
N GLY A 64 -16.60 1.92 2.26
CA GLY A 64 -17.22 2.75 3.29
C GLY A 64 -16.99 2.30 4.75
N ALA A 65 -16.29 1.19 5.01
CA ALA A 65 -16.04 0.70 6.37
C ALA A 65 -15.18 1.63 7.27
N GLY A 66 -14.51 2.65 6.69
CA GLY A 66 -13.65 3.58 7.44
C GLY A 66 -12.15 3.44 7.16
N LYS A 67 -11.73 2.49 6.31
CA LYS A 67 -10.30 2.20 6.02
C LYS A 67 -9.49 3.43 5.62
N SER A 68 -9.93 4.17 4.60
CA SER A 68 -9.22 5.37 4.13
C SER A 68 -9.24 6.50 5.15
N SER A 69 -10.31 6.61 5.98
CA SER A 69 -10.35 7.56 7.09
C SER A 69 -9.30 7.24 8.14
N LEU A 70 -9.11 5.95 8.45
CA LEU A 70 -8.08 5.51 9.41
C LEU A 70 -6.67 5.88 8.91
N VAL A 71 -6.35 5.56 7.66
CA VAL A 71 -5.04 5.91 7.09
C VAL A 71 -4.82 7.42 7.01
N ARG A 72 -5.84 8.19 6.66
CA ARG A 72 -5.75 9.65 6.68
C ARG A 72 -5.56 10.22 8.09
N CYS A 73 -6.04 9.54 9.12
CA CYS A 73 -5.74 9.89 10.50
C CYS A 73 -4.30 9.51 10.89
N ILE A 74 -3.76 8.38 10.43
CA ILE A 74 -2.37 7.97 10.73
C ILE A 74 -1.36 9.00 10.22
N ASN A 75 -1.55 9.54 9.00
CA ASN A 75 -0.65 10.55 8.44
C ASN A 75 -1.13 11.99 8.68
N LEU A 76 -2.16 12.16 9.52
CA LEU A 76 -2.78 13.45 9.87
C LEU A 76 -3.26 14.27 8.65
N LEU A 77 -3.54 13.65 7.49
CA LEU A 77 -4.29 14.30 6.41
C LEU A 77 -5.69 14.68 6.89
N GLU A 78 -6.24 13.83 7.76
CA GLU A 78 -7.47 14.10 8.52
C GLU A 78 -7.14 14.05 10.01
N ARG A 79 -7.55 15.06 10.77
CA ARG A 79 -7.38 15.00 12.20
C ARG A 79 -8.44 14.10 12.83
N PRO A 80 -8.09 13.25 13.80
CA PRO A 80 -9.08 12.54 14.59
C PRO A 80 -9.98 13.54 15.33
N THR A 81 -11.19 13.12 15.64
CA THR A 81 -12.11 13.90 16.48
C THR A 81 -11.74 13.76 17.95
N SER A 82 -11.29 12.58 18.35
CA SER A 82 -10.72 12.28 19.66
C SER A 82 -9.82 11.03 19.58
N GLY A 83 -9.13 10.73 20.67
CA GLY A 83 -8.15 9.64 20.74
C GLY A 83 -6.76 10.09 20.34
N LYS A 84 -5.82 9.12 20.19
CA LYS A 84 -4.40 9.40 19.94
C LYS A 84 -3.85 8.61 18.79
N VAL A 85 -2.89 9.20 18.10
CA VAL A 85 -2.02 8.55 17.12
C VAL A 85 -0.57 8.72 17.60
N VAL A 86 0.10 7.60 17.87
CA VAL A 86 1.49 7.57 18.33
C VAL A 86 2.32 6.88 17.25
N ILE A 87 3.41 7.51 16.81
CA ILE A 87 4.36 6.95 15.84
C ILE A 87 5.75 6.97 16.46
N ASP A 88 6.40 5.80 16.46
CA ASP A 88 7.74 5.61 17.02
C ASP A 88 7.83 6.15 18.47
N GLY A 89 6.80 5.83 19.29
CA GLY A 89 6.66 6.25 20.67
C GLY A 89 6.30 7.73 20.90
N LYS A 90 6.15 8.53 19.82
CA LYS A 90 5.80 9.95 19.92
C LYS A 90 4.32 10.16 19.57
N ASP A 91 3.56 10.78 20.48
CA ASP A 91 2.20 11.26 20.18
C ASP A 91 2.28 12.38 19.14
N ILE A 92 1.61 12.15 17.99
CA ILE A 92 1.60 13.10 16.87
C ILE A 92 0.26 13.78 16.67
N THR A 93 -0.75 13.44 17.47
CA THR A 93 -2.16 13.81 17.28
C THR A 93 -2.36 15.30 17.01
N ASP A 94 -1.66 16.14 17.77
CA ASP A 94 -1.77 17.60 17.69
C ASP A 94 -0.62 18.28 16.92
N ALA A 95 0.23 17.50 16.24
CA ALA A 95 1.38 18.04 15.50
C ALA A 95 0.97 19.08 14.46
N LYS A 96 1.71 20.20 14.38
CA LYS A 96 1.43 21.34 13.50
C LYS A 96 2.70 21.81 12.80
N ASN A 97 2.51 22.59 11.76
CA ASN A 97 3.59 23.30 11.06
C ASN A 97 4.80 22.40 10.70
N ARG A 98 5.97 22.75 11.18
CA ARG A 98 7.24 22.05 10.89
C ARG A 98 7.25 20.62 11.41
N ASP A 99 6.67 20.36 12.59
CA ASP A 99 6.58 19.01 13.14
C ASP A 99 5.71 18.10 12.27
N LEU A 100 4.56 18.60 11.81
CA LEU A 100 3.69 17.88 10.89
C LEU A 100 4.40 17.57 9.55
N SER A 101 5.16 18.54 9.02
CA SER A 101 5.95 18.34 7.80
C SER A 101 7.01 17.25 7.99
N ASN A 102 7.73 17.27 9.12
CA ASN A 102 8.73 16.27 9.46
C ASN A 102 8.13 14.88 9.64
N ILE A 103 6.97 14.77 10.28
CA ILE A 103 6.24 13.50 10.43
C ILE A 103 5.86 12.96 9.06
N ARG A 104 5.25 13.78 8.20
CA ARG A 104 4.82 13.38 6.87
C ARG A 104 5.99 13.03 5.94
N SER A 105 7.15 13.64 6.10
CA SER A 105 8.34 13.26 5.33
C SER A 105 8.86 11.85 5.70
N ASN A 106 8.55 11.36 6.90
CA ASN A 106 8.86 10.00 7.38
C ASN A 106 7.80 8.95 7.01
N ILE A 107 6.69 9.38 6.41
CA ILE A 107 5.58 8.51 5.99
C ILE A 107 5.44 8.60 4.47
N GLY A 108 5.78 7.54 3.76
CA GLY A 108 5.48 7.41 2.34
C GLY A 108 4.00 7.08 2.14
N MET A 109 3.37 7.64 1.10
CA MET A 109 1.98 7.31 0.79
C MET A 109 1.83 6.96 -0.69
N ILE A 110 1.16 5.85 -0.95
CA ILE A 110 0.76 5.38 -2.27
C ILE A 110 -0.76 5.45 -2.32
N PHE A 111 -1.28 6.20 -3.30
CA PHE A 111 -2.69 6.43 -3.50
C PHE A 111 -3.27 5.49 -4.55
N GLN A 112 -4.56 5.23 -4.49
CA GLN A 112 -5.30 4.36 -5.40
C GLN A 112 -5.12 4.76 -6.88
N ASN A 113 -5.12 6.05 -7.21
CA ASN A 113 -5.03 6.58 -8.58
C ASN A 113 -3.60 7.04 -8.94
N PHE A 114 -2.55 6.42 -8.39
CA PHE A 114 -1.14 6.75 -8.57
C PHE A 114 -0.78 8.19 -8.19
N SER A 115 -1.67 9.17 -8.43
CA SER A 115 -1.54 10.60 -8.10
C SER A 115 -0.20 11.22 -8.60
N LEU A 116 0.23 10.85 -9.81
CA LEU A 116 1.43 11.40 -10.43
C LEU A 116 1.16 12.78 -11.02
N PHE A 117 2.16 13.67 -10.95
CA PHE A 117 2.14 14.95 -11.64
C PHE A 117 2.31 14.73 -13.14
N GLN A 118 1.25 14.94 -13.91
CA GLN A 118 1.21 14.65 -15.35
C GLN A 118 2.17 15.54 -16.15
N GLN A 119 2.46 16.75 -15.67
CA GLN A 119 3.35 17.73 -16.31
C GLN A 119 4.84 17.55 -15.93
N ARG A 120 5.14 16.57 -15.06
CA ARG A 120 6.49 16.23 -14.61
C ARG A 120 6.91 14.90 -15.20
N THR A 121 8.20 14.79 -15.55
CA THR A 121 8.77 13.49 -15.95
C THR A 121 8.77 12.50 -14.79
N VAL A 122 9.03 11.23 -15.08
CA VAL A 122 9.20 10.16 -14.09
C VAL A 122 10.25 10.56 -13.03
N LEU A 123 11.42 11.00 -13.47
CA LEU A 123 12.47 11.48 -12.57
C LEU A 123 11.99 12.64 -11.70
N GLN A 124 11.32 13.63 -12.29
CA GLN A 124 10.81 14.80 -11.57
C GLN A 124 9.68 14.44 -10.58
N ASN A 125 8.88 13.41 -10.85
CA ASN A 125 7.90 12.89 -9.89
C ASN A 125 8.61 12.31 -8.66
N VAL A 126 9.69 11.57 -8.86
CA VAL A 126 10.44 10.94 -7.75
C VAL A 126 11.29 11.97 -6.98
N THR A 127 11.84 13.00 -7.63
CA THR A 127 12.59 14.06 -6.94
C THR A 127 11.71 15.01 -6.13
N PHE A 128 10.42 15.11 -6.43
CA PHE A 128 9.53 16.11 -5.85
C PHE A 128 9.50 16.15 -4.30
N PRO A 129 9.40 15.01 -3.57
CA PRO A 129 9.47 15.05 -2.10
C PRO A 129 10.79 15.57 -1.56
N LEU A 130 11.89 15.34 -2.28
CA LEU A 130 13.22 15.82 -1.91
C LEU A 130 13.39 17.33 -2.22
N GLU A 131 12.68 17.83 -3.23
CA GLU A 131 12.60 19.27 -3.51
C GLU A 131 11.95 20.02 -2.35
N LEU A 132 10.85 19.49 -1.80
CA LEU A 132 10.15 20.06 -0.66
C LEU A 132 11.03 20.09 0.62
N ASN A 133 11.94 19.13 0.75
CA ASN A 133 12.89 19.06 1.86
C ASN A 133 14.18 19.84 1.61
N HIS A 134 14.23 20.67 0.55
CA HIS A 134 15.40 21.48 0.18
C HIS A 134 16.70 20.67 -0.02
N THR A 135 16.59 19.39 -0.41
CA THR A 135 17.75 18.54 -0.72
C THR A 135 18.50 19.11 -1.93
N ASN A 136 19.83 19.03 -1.93
CA ASN A 136 20.67 19.48 -3.04
C ASN A 136 20.27 18.77 -4.36
N LYS A 137 20.34 19.49 -5.48
CA LYS A 137 19.92 19.00 -6.80
C LYS A 137 20.61 17.70 -7.19
N ASN A 138 21.91 17.61 -7.03
CA ASN A 138 22.68 16.42 -7.40
C ASN A 138 22.29 15.20 -6.52
N GLU A 139 22.16 15.40 -5.20
CA GLU A 139 21.77 14.35 -4.26
C GLU A 139 20.37 13.82 -4.56
N ARG A 140 19.39 14.69 -4.87
CA ARG A 140 18.02 14.24 -5.17
C ARG A 140 17.93 13.52 -6.51
N GLU A 141 18.72 13.94 -7.53
CA GLU A 141 18.76 13.24 -8.81
C GLU A 141 19.43 11.85 -8.67
N GLU A 142 20.54 11.75 -7.95
CA GLU A 142 21.17 10.44 -7.65
C GLU A 142 20.22 9.52 -6.88
N ARG A 143 19.54 10.06 -5.85
CA ARG A 143 18.55 9.30 -5.09
C ARG A 143 17.41 8.82 -5.97
N ALA A 144 16.85 9.68 -6.81
CA ALA A 144 15.75 9.32 -7.69
C ALA A 144 16.19 8.28 -8.73
N LYS A 145 17.38 8.37 -9.31
CA LYS A 145 17.92 7.36 -10.22
C LYS A 145 18.09 6.00 -9.55
N TYR A 146 18.60 5.98 -8.32
CA TYR A 146 18.67 4.75 -7.51
C TYR A 146 17.29 4.12 -7.28
N LEU A 147 16.29 4.94 -6.92
CA LEU A 147 14.94 4.45 -6.68
C LEU A 147 14.26 3.96 -7.96
N LEU A 148 14.50 4.62 -9.09
CA LEU A 148 13.99 4.18 -10.39
C LEU A 148 14.63 2.85 -10.82
N ASP A 149 15.90 2.64 -10.53
CA ASP A 149 16.58 1.36 -10.76
C ASP A 149 15.99 0.27 -9.87
N LEU A 150 15.75 0.56 -8.58
CA LEU A 150 15.12 -0.35 -7.60
C LEU A 150 13.73 -0.85 -8.07
N VAL A 151 12.93 0.02 -8.69
CA VAL A 151 11.61 -0.34 -9.20
C VAL A 151 11.61 -0.80 -10.66
N GLY A 152 12.78 -0.91 -11.30
CA GLY A 152 12.96 -1.40 -12.67
C GLY A 152 12.50 -0.41 -13.76
N LEU A 153 12.66 0.91 -13.53
CA LEU A 153 12.23 1.98 -14.44
C LEU A 153 13.37 2.94 -14.82
N LYS A 154 14.62 2.52 -14.70
CA LYS A 154 15.80 3.35 -14.96
C LYS A 154 15.76 4.05 -16.31
N ASP A 155 15.39 3.29 -17.36
CA ASP A 155 15.41 3.79 -18.74
C ASP A 155 14.19 4.69 -19.07
N LEU A 156 13.23 4.80 -18.16
CA LEU A 156 12.02 5.60 -18.32
C LEU A 156 12.06 6.94 -17.59
N ALA A 157 13.21 7.32 -17.03
CA ALA A 157 13.39 8.53 -16.19
C ALA A 157 12.87 9.83 -16.85
N ASN A 158 13.03 9.96 -18.18
CA ASN A 158 12.65 11.14 -18.95
C ASN A 158 11.23 11.06 -19.56
N ARG A 159 10.51 9.95 -19.36
CA ARG A 159 9.12 9.80 -19.83
C ARG A 159 8.15 10.56 -18.93
N TYR A 160 6.97 10.87 -19.47
CA TYR A 160 5.86 11.44 -18.72
C TYR A 160 4.87 10.33 -18.30
N PRO A 161 4.08 10.51 -17.21
CA PRO A 161 3.15 9.50 -16.73
C PRO A 161 2.19 8.97 -17.80
N ILE A 162 1.70 9.82 -18.71
CA ILE A 162 0.81 9.43 -19.80
C ILE A 162 1.43 8.42 -20.77
N GLN A 163 2.76 8.30 -20.79
CA GLN A 163 3.50 7.39 -21.68
C GLN A 163 3.76 6.02 -21.01
N LEU A 164 3.24 5.81 -19.79
CA LEU A 164 3.49 4.65 -18.96
C LEU A 164 2.25 3.78 -18.83
N SER A 165 2.44 2.46 -18.75
CA SER A 165 1.37 1.54 -18.32
C SER A 165 0.97 1.79 -16.86
N GLY A 166 -0.23 1.33 -16.45
CA GLY A 166 -0.69 1.46 -15.06
C GLY A 166 0.30 0.87 -14.03
N GLY A 167 0.86 -0.31 -14.30
CA GLY A 167 1.88 -0.91 -13.46
C GLY A 167 3.19 -0.11 -13.39
N GLN A 168 3.60 0.52 -14.50
CA GLN A 168 4.75 1.43 -14.51
C GLN A 168 4.46 2.71 -13.71
N GLN A 169 3.27 3.30 -13.86
CA GLN A 169 2.85 4.45 -13.05
C GLN A 169 2.84 4.12 -11.55
N GLN A 170 2.39 2.94 -11.18
CA GLN A 170 2.41 2.47 -9.79
C GLN A 170 3.85 2.32 -9.26
N ARG A 171 4.78 1.78 -10.06
CA ARG A 171 6.19 1.70 -9.70
C ARG A 171 6.81 3.08 -9.51
N VAL A 172 6.44 4.09 -10.30
CA VAL A 172 6.85 5.49 -10.10
C VAL A 172 6.27 6.04 -8.78
N ALA A 173 5.01 5.77 -8.46
CA ALA A 173 4.39 6.18 -7.21
C ALA A 173 5.09 5.55 -5.99
N ILE A 174 5.49 4.27 -6.08
CA ILE A 174 6.30 3.59 -5.06
C ILE A 174 7.66 4.26 -4.91
N ALA A 175 8.39 4.50 -6.00
CA ALA A 175 9.68 5.18 -5.96
C ALA A 175 9.58 6.58 -5.34
N ARG A 176 8.56 7.35 -5.70
CA ARG A 176 8.28 8.66 -5.09
C ARG A 176 8.00 8.56 -3.59
N ALA A 177 7.21 7.58 -3.15
CA ALA A 177 6.93 7.37 -1.74
C ALA A 177 8.19 7.03 -0.93
N LEU A 178 9.18 6.36 -1.54
CA LEU A 178 10.47 6.02 -0.93
C LEU A 178 11.50 7.16 -0.95
N ALA A 179 11.24 8.28 -1.62
CA ALA A 179 12.24 9.32 -1.87
C ALA A 179 12.87 9.83 -0.56
N ASN A 180 12.07 10.15 0.43
CA ASN A 180 12.50 10.67 1.73
C ASN A 180 12.99 9.61 2.71
N ASN A 181 13.13 8.35 2.28
CA ASN A 181 13.54 7.26 3.16
C ASN A 181 12.59 7.05 4.36
N PRO A 182 11.29 6.85 4.09
CA PRO A 182 10.29 6.74 5.14
C PRO A 182 10.48 5.47 5.97
N SER A 183 10.10 5.51 7.23
CA SER A 183 10.01 4.31 8.09
C SER A 183 8.66 3.59 7.93
N ILE A 184 7.65 4.29 7.42
CA ILE A 184 6.29 3.78 7.21
C ILE A 184 5.87 4.07 5.77
N MET A 185 5.23 3.10 5.13
CA MET A 185 4.52 3.30 3.87
C MET A 185 3.05 2.92 4.01
N LEU A 186 2.18 3.86 3.70
CA LEU A 186 0.73 3.67 3.67
C LEU A 186 0.29 3.42 2.23
N CYS A 187 -0.30 2.26 1.96
CA CYS A 187 -0.71 1.82 0.63
C CYS A 187 -2.25 1.79 0.58
N ASP A 188 -2.87 2.86 0.08
CA ASP A 188 -4.33 2.96 -0.01
C ASP A 188 -4.79 2.38 -1.35
N GLU A 189 -5.29 1.13 -1.31
CA GLU A 189 -5.76 0.35 -2.47
C GLU A 189 -4.78 0.34 -3.65
N ALA A 190 -3.49 0.21 -3.36
CA ALA A 190 -2.38 0.40 -4.30
C ALA A 190 -2.38 -0.54 -5.52
N THR A 191 -3.24 -1.54 -5.57
CA THR A 191 -3.33 -2.53 -6.67
C THR A 191 -4.71 -2.63 -7.30
N SER A 192 -5.71 -1.87 -6.83
CA SER A 192 -7.10 -1.99 -7.26
C SER A 192 -7.35 -1.65 -8.74
N ALA A 193 -6.47 -0.85 -9.35
CA ALA A 193 -6.56 -0.45 -10.76
C ALA A 193 -5.68 -1.29 -11.70
N LEU A 194 -5.12 -2.42 -11.22
CA LEU A 194 -4.17 -3.24 -11.94
C LEU A 194 -4.74 -4.64 -12.20
N ASP A 195 -4.31 -5.26 -13.29
CA ASP A 195 -4.58 -6.67 -13.56
C ASP A 195 -3.87 -7.59 -12.55
N SER A 196 -4.28 -8.86 -12.50
CA SER A 196 -3.78 -9.84 -11.51
C SER A 196 -2.27 -10.09 -11.61
N THR A 197 -1.71 -10.14 -12.83
CA THR A 197 -0.28 -10.36 -13.06
C THR A 197 0.53 -9.16 -12.58
N THR A 198 0.12 -7.96 -12.94
CA THR A 198 0.75 -6.72 -12.51
C THR A 198 0.61 -6.54 -10.99
N THR A 199 -0.54 -6.88 -10.43
CA THR A 199 -0.77 -6.89 -8.97
C THR A 199 0.26 -7.77 -8.26
N ALA A 200 0.44 -9.01 -8.69
CA ALA A 200 1.43 -9.91 -8.10
C ALA A 200 2.86 -9.33 -8.13
N GLN A 201 3.25 -8.72 -9.25
CA GLN A 201 4.57 -8.07 -9.38
C GLN A 201 4.73 -6.85 -8.43
N ILE A 202 3.68 -6.05 -8.24
CA ILE A 202 3.71 -4.92 -7.30
C ILE A 202 3.78 -5.39 -5.85
N LEU A 203 3.04 -6.43 -5.48
CA LEU A 203 3.10 -7.01 -4.13
C LEU A 203 4.47 -7.61 -3.83
N ASP A 204 5.09 -8.30 -4.79
CA ASP A 204 6.46 -8.82 -4.66
C ASP A 204 7.48 -7.69 -4.51
N LEU A 205 7.33 -6.60 -5.27
CA LEU A 205 8.17 -5.40 -5.12
C LEU A 205 8.02 -4.79 -3.72
N LEU A 206 6.79 -4.64 -3.20
CA LEU A 206 6.53 -4.10 -1.87
C LEU A 206 7.12 -5.00 -0.78
N ARG A 207 7.00 -6.33 -0.91
CA ARG A 207 7.61 -7.29 0.03
C ARG A 207 9.14 -7.19 0.04
N ARG A 208 9.77 -7.05 -1.13
CA ARG A 208 11.22 -6.81 -1.23
C ARG A 208 11.62 -5.50 -0.55
N ILE A 209 10.89 -4.41 -0.78
CA ILE A 209 11.11 -3.11 -0.13
C ILE A 209 10.99 -3.23 1.38
N ASN A 210 9.95 -3.89 1.90
CA ASN A 210 9.78 -4.13 3.33
C ASN A 210 10.99 -4.86 3.91
N ARG A 211 11.38 -6.00 3.32
CA ARG A 211 12.48 -6.85 3.80
C ARG A 211 13.83 -6.15 3.70
N ASP A 212 14.14 -5.56 2.52
CA ASP A 212 15.49 -5.05 2.22
C ASP A 212 15.73 -3.66 2.83
N LEU A 213 14.66 -2.86 3.01
CA LEU A 213 14.72 -1.53 3.61
C LEU A 213 14.06 -1.44 5.00
N ASN A 214 13.60 -2.55 5.57
CA ASN A 214 12.92 -2.62 6.89
C ASN A 214 11.82 -1.54 7.06
N VAL A 215 11.06 -1.26 5.99
CA VAL A 215 9.97 -0.28 5.99
C VAL A 215 8.69 -0.95 6.48
N THR A 216 8.03 -0.39 7.47
CA THR A 216 6.71 -0.85 7.90
C THR A 216 5.67 -0.54 6.83
N LEU A 217 4.94 -1.55 6.36
CA LEU A 217 3.88 -1.37 5.35
C LEU A 217 2.51 -1.46 6.00
N VAL A 218 1.63 -0.49 5.70
CA VAL A 218 0.20 -0.55 6.04
C VAL A 218 -0.58 -0.61 4.73
N ILE A 219 -1.19 -1.76 4.45
CA ILE A 219 -1.86 -2.05 3.19
C ILE A 219 -3.37 -2.04 3.41
N ILE A 220 -4.04 -1.09 2.75
CA ILE A 220 -5.49 -1.06 2.70
C ILE A 220 -5.94 -1.80 1.45
N THR A 221 -6.85 -2.74 1.63
CA THR A 221 -7.43 -3.49 0.53
C THR A 221 -8.80 -4.05 0.90
N HIS A 222 -9.63 -4.29 -0.10
CA HIS A 222 -10.83 -5.11 0.02
C HIS A 222 -10.61 -6.54 -0.51
N SER A 223 -9.43 -6.82 -1.08
CA SER A 223 -9.07 -8.12 -1.63
C SER A 223 -8.41 -9.00 -0.58
N LEU A 224 -9.05 -10.15 -0.28
CA LEU A 224 -8.47 -11.17 0.60
C LEU A 224 -7.22 -11.81 -0.01
N ALA A 225 -7.20 -11.98 -1.34
CA ALA A 225 -6.05 -12.51 -2.06
C ALA A 225 -4.80 -11.62 -1.89
N VAL A 226 -4.95 -10.29 -1.95
CA VAL A 226 -3.87 -9.34 -1.67
C VAL A 226 -3.38 -9.51 -0.23
N ALA A 227 -4.29 -9.52 0.74
CA ALA A 227 -3.92 -9.65 2.15
C ALA A 227 -3.20 -10.97 2.45
N ARG A 228 -3.70 -12.10 1.93
CA ARG A 228 -3.03 -13.43 2.07
C ARG A 228 -1.64 -13.47 1.47
N ASN A 229 -1.43 -12.73 0.38
CA ASN A 229 -0.16 -12.74 -0.33
C ASN A 229 0.93 -11.98 0.42
N ILE A 230 0.62 -10.82 1.02
CA ILE A 230 1.65 -9.92 1.50
C ILE A 230 1.59 -9.60 3.00
N CYS A 231 0.42 -9.67 3.67
CA CYS A 231 0.28 -9.22 5.04
C CYS A 231 0.70 -10.29 6.06
N ASP A 232 1.45 -9.88 7.08
CA ASP A 232 1.80 -10.73 8.23
C ASP A 232 0.61 -10.82 9.19
N ARG A 233 0.03 -9.66 9.55
CA ARG A 233 -1.20 -9.55 10.34
C ARG A 233 -2.22 -8.66 9.64
N VAL A 234 -3.49 -8.85 9.97
CA VAL A 234 -4.59 -8.06 9.41
C VAL A 234 -5.57 -7.63 10.48
N ALA A 235 -6.19 -6.46 10.27
CA ALA A 235 -7.36 -6.00 10.99
C ALA A 235 -8.55 -5.90 10.03
N MET A 236 -9.69 -6.46 10.43
CA MET A 236 -10.96 -6.30 9.74
C MET A 236 -11.70 -5.11 10.32
N ILE A 237 -12.04 -4.14 9.47
CA ILE A 237 -12.87 -2.98 9.84
C ILE A 237 -14.28 -3.14 9.26
N ASP A 238 -15.28 -2.94 10.10
CA ASP A 238 -16.70 -2.87 9.72
C ASP A 238 -17.42 -1.79 10.52
N GLY A 239 -18.24 -0.99 9.82
CA GLY A 239 -19.02 0.09 10.43
C GLY A 239 -18.20 1.07 11.29
N GLY A 240 -16.94 1.27 10.94
CA GLY A 240 -15.99 2.15 11.65
C GLY A 240 -15.33 1.55 12.88
N LYS A 241 -15.45 0.23 13.12
CA LYS A 241 -14.82 -0.48 14.24
C LYS A 241 -13.90 -1.59 13.75
N ILE A 242 -12.86 -1.90 14.51
CA ILE A 242 -12.10 -3.14 14.31
C ILE A 242 -12.92 -4.27 14.91
N VAL A 243 -13.37 -5.22 14.07
CA VAL A 243 -14.19 -6.36 14.49
C VAL A 243 -13.37 -7.62 14.68
N GLU A 244 -12.20 -7.69 14.06
CA GLU A 244 -11.28 -8.81 14.19
C GLU A 244 -9.86 -8.38 13.85
N ILE A 245 -8.84 -8.92 14.54
CA ILE A 245 -7.43 -8.65 14.31
C ILE A 245 -6.60 -9.89 14.67
N GLY A 246 -5.59 -10.21 13.88
CA GLY A 246 -4.70 -11.35 14.15
C GLY A 246 -3.76 -11.65 13.00
N ASP A 247 -2.99 -12.73 13.15
CA ASP A 247 -2.13 -13.25 12.09
C ASP A 247 -2.95 -13.65 10.88
N THR A 248 -2.50 -13.25 9.70
CA THR A 248 -3.22 -13.46 8.45
C THR A 248 -3.55 -14.94 8.23
N SER A 249 -2.58 -15.82 8.47
CA SER A 249 -2.76 -17.27 8.26
C SER A 249 -3.78 -17.89 9.23
N THR A 250 -3.79 -17.45 10.49
CA THR A 250 -4.70 -17.95 11.53
C THR A 250 -6.10 -17.41 11.32
N LEU A 251 -6.22 -16.13 11.04
CA LEU A 251 -7.48 -15.42 10.93
C LEU A 251 -8.29 -15.88 9.70
N PHE A 252 -7.62 -16.13 8.57
CA PHE A 252 -8.32 -16.66 7.38
C PHE A 252 -8.66 -18.15 7.46
N LYS A 253 -7.96 -18.95 8.28
CA LYS A 253 -8.33 -20.36 8.51
C LYS A 253 -9.50 -20.49 9.48
N ASN A 254 -9.61 -19.60 10.46
CA ASN A 254 -10.60 -19.68 11.52
C ASN A 254 -11.25 -18.31 11.81
N PRO A 255 -11.98 -17.72 10.83
CA PRO A 255 -12.59 -16.41 10.97
C PRO A 255 -13.66 -16.41 12.06
N GLN A 256 -13.64 -15.41 12.93
CA GLN A 256 -14.64 -15.24 13.98
C GLN A 256 -15.75 -14.28 13.57
N SER A 257 -15.39 -13.16 12.91
CA SER A 257 -16.36 -12.15 12.49
C SER A 257 -17.23 -12.63 11.34
N ASN A 258 -18.51 -12.29 11.35
CA ASN A 258 -19.44 -12.63 10.28
C ASN A 258 -19.03 -12.02 8.94
N ILE A 259 -18.49 -10.80 8.97
CA ILE A 259 -18.06 -10.13 7.74
C ILE A 259 -16.90 -10.86 7.07
N LEU A 260 -15.91 -11.33 7.82
CA LEU A 260 -14.79 -12.08 7.24
C LEU A 260 -15.24 -13.44 6.71
N LYS A 261 -16.15 -14.14 7.44
CA LYS A 261 -16.77 -15.37 6.94
C LYS A 261 -17.47 -15.16 5.60
N THR A 262 -18.26 -14.09 5.49
CA THR A 262 -18.97 -13.75 4.26
C THR A 262 -18.01 -13.41 3.11
N LEU A 263 -16.95 -12.65 3.37
CA LEU A 263 -15.96 -12.31 2.35
C LEU A 263 -15.23 -13.54 1.84
N ILE A 264 -14.83 -14.46 2.72
CA ILE A 264 -14.17 -15.72 2.32
C ILE A 264 -15.13 -16.60 1.51
N ALA A 265 -16.40 -16.69 1.91
CA ALA A 265 -17.40 -17.46 1.17
C ALA A 265 -17.62 -16.90 -0.24
N ASN A 266 -17.70 -15.59 -0.39
CA ASN A 266 -17.85 -14.93 -1.70
C ASN A 266 -16.63 -15.15 -2.60
N GLU A 267 -15.41 -15.05 -2.08
CA GLU A 267 -14.16 -15.31 -2.83
C GLU A 267 -14.15 -16.75 -3.38
N ASN A 268 -14.59 -17.72 -2.58
CA ASN A 268 -14.68 -19.11 -3.02
C ASN A 268 -15.70 -19.32 -4.16
N VAL A 269 -16.83 -18.62 -4.10
CA VAL A 269 -17.86 -18.68 -5.16
C VAL A 269 -17.36 -18.06 -6.47
N GLU A 270 -16.65 -16.96 -6.42
CA GLU A 270 -16.06 -16.31 -7.59
C GLU A 270 -14.99 -17.20 -8.24
N ASN A 271 -14.09 -17.77 -7.45
CA ASN A 271 -13.07 -18.70 -7.93
C ASN A 271 -13.67 -19.96 -8.61
N HIS A 272 -14.77 -20.48 -8.10
CA HIS A 272 -15.49 -21.61 -8.72
C HIS A 272 -16.15 -21.23 -10.05
N ARG A 273 -16.70 -20.01 -10.17
CA ARG A 273 -17.30 -19.52 -11.42
C ARG A 273 -16.26 -19.29 -12.53
N ASP A 274 -15.10 -18.75 -12.17
CA ASP A 274 -14.02 -18.52 -13.14
C ASP A 274 -13.40 -19.82 -13.62
N ASN A 275 -13.22 -20.80 -12.76
CA ASN A 275 -12.79 -22.14 -13.15
C ASN A 275 -13.79 -22.83 -14.08
N SER A 276 -15.10 -22.69 -13.83
CA SER A 276 -16.14 -23.28 -14.67
C SER A 276 -16.18 -22.66 -16.07
N LYS A 277 -15.96 -21.33 -16.19
CA LYS A 277 -15.86 -20.65 -17.48
C LYS A 277 -14.62 -21.04 -18.28
N ASN A 278 -13.50 -21.24 -17.61
CA ASN A 278 -12.27 -21.69 -18.28
C ASN A 278 -12.35 -23.12 -18.79
N ILE A 279 -13.08 -24.01 -18.11
CA ILE A 279 -13.33 -25.38 -18.57
C ILE A 279 -14.25 -25.37 -19.80
N SER A 280 -15.35 -24.59 -19.79
CA SER A 280 -16.27 -24.48 -20.92
C SER A 280 -15.64 -23.83 -22.17
N ASN A 281 -14.70 -22.91 -22.03
CA ASN A 281 -13.97 -22.32 -23.14
C ASN A 281 -12.94 -23.29 -23.75
N ASN A 282 -12.34 -24.16 -22.94
CA ASN A 282 -11.41 -25.19 -23.45
C ASN A 282 -12.13 -26.34 -24.17
N THR A 283 -13.33 -26.72 -23.76
CA THR A 283 -14.14 -27.73 -24.47
C THR A 283 -14.61 -27.21 -25.83
N ASN A 284 -15.06 -25.94 -25.92
CA ASN A 284 -15.45 -25.35 -27.20
C ASN A 284 -14.31 -25.15 -28.20
N ASN A 285 -13.06 -25.01 -27.74
CA ASN A 285 -11.88 -24.96 -28.61
C ASN A 285 -11.45 -26.35 -29.11
N SER A 286 -11.69 -27.39 -28.34
CA SER A 286 -11.40 -28.78 -28.73
C SER A 286 -12.33 -29.23 -29.85
N ASP A 287 -13.63 -28.91 -29.73
CA ASP A 287 -14.65 -29.28 -30.73
C ASP A 287 -14.49 -28.54 -32.08
N ASN A 288 -13.93 -27.32 -32.07
CA ASN A 288 -13.61 -26.57 -33.28
C ASN A 288 -12.37 -27.09 -34.04
N ILE A 289 -11.44 -27.74 -33.34
CA ILE A 289 -10.22 -28.35 -33.97
C ILE A 289 -10.55 -29.67 -34.61
N GLU A 290 -11.47 -30.48 -34.06
CA GLU A 290 -11.92 -31.75 -34.70
C GLU A 290 -12.80 -31.49 -35.93
N ASN A 291 -13.65 -30.47 -35.94
CA ASN A 291 -14.48 -30.12 -37.08
C ASN A 291 -13.70 -29.51 -38.26
N SER A 292 -12.55 -28.86 -38.03
CA SER A 292 -11.70 -28.35 -39.12
C SER A 292 -10.86 -29.44 -39.79
N LYS A 293 -10.56 -30.54 -39.13
CA LYS A 293 -9.84 -31.66 -39.72
C LYS A 293 -10.70 -32.58 -40.60
N ASN A 294 -12.03 -32.58 -40.43
CA ASN A 294 -12.96 -33.38 -41.23
C ASN A 294 -13.46 -32.67 -42.47
N SER A 295 -13.13 -31.42 -42.70
CA SER A 295 -13.50 -30.68 -43.92
C SER A 295 -12.44 -30.63 -45.02
N GLU A 296 -11.22 -31.14 -44.76
CA GLU A 296 -10.14 -31.22 -45.78
C GLU A 296 -9.99 -32.59 -46.46
N VAL A 297 -10.92 -33.53 -46.22
CA VAL A 297 -10.94 -34.85 -46.88
C VAL A 297 -12.27 -35.01 -47.63
N LYS A 298 -12.47 -34.20 -48.68
CA LYS A 298 -13.41 -34.51 -49.80
C LYS A 298 -12.97 -33.80 -51.06
#